data_4e5929796b43e3a95ed5d8c28bbf0d5a
#
_entry.id   4e5929796b43e3a95ed5d8c28bbf0d5a
#
_cell.length_a   1.000
_cell.length_b   1.000
_cell.length_c   1.000
_cell.angle_alpha   90.00
_cell.angle_beta   90.00
_cell.angle_gamma   90.00
#
_symmetry.space_group_name_H-M   'P 1'
#
loop_
_entity.id
_entity.type
_entity.pdbx_description
1 polymer ?
#
loop_
_entity_poly.entity_id
_entity_poly.type
_entity_poly.pdbx_seq_one_letter_code
_entity_poly.pdbx_strand_id
1 'polypeptide(L)'
;MRLSALFAPATLAAATATTAGCASTTVEDYAEAPRKLVLEDYFLGETTAYGVFEDRFGKVRRSFKVDITGTVEDGVLTLDERFQYDDGERDTRVWTIEILGDGNYRGTAGDVPGYATGETAGNAFNWKYKVDLKVNGSTWNVGFDDWMYLLPDDVLINRAYVTRYGIRIGEVTIAFQKG
;
A
#
# COMPACT_ATOMS: atom_id res chain seq x y z
N MET A 1 -78.62 -25.11 2.15
CA MET A 1 -77.62 -24.31 2.88
C MET A 1 -76.24 -24.75 2.40
N ARG A 2 -75.59 -23.99 1.50
CA ARG A 2 -74.27 -24.36 0.89
C ARG A 2 -73.18 -23.41 1.52
N LEU A 3 -72.26 -24.01 2.25
CA LEU A 3 -71.04 -23.29 2.72
C LEU A 3 -69.96 -23.37 1.63
N SER A 4 -69.58 -22.23 1.05
CA SER A 4 -68.44 -22.09 0.20
C SER A 4 -67.24 -21.67 1.03
N ALA A 5 -66.20 -22.54 1.09
CA ALA A 5 -64.93 -22.25 1.71
C ALA A 5 -64.06 -21.44 0.75
N LEU A 6 -63.65 -20.23 1.15
CA LEU A 6 -62.66 -19.41 0.45
C LEU A 6 -61.24 -19.84 0.86
N PHE A 7 -60.48 -20.41 -0.07
CA PHE A 7 -59.06 -20.62 0.07
C PHE A 7 -58.32 -19.35 -0.45
N ALA A 8 -57.62 -18.64 0.42
CA ALA A 8 -56.70 -17.59 0.06
C ALA A 8 -55.31 -18.20 -0.19
N PRO A 9 -54.59 -17.85 -1.30
CA PRO A 9 -53.22 -18.30 -1.49
C PRO A 9 -52.28 -17.54 -0.61
N ALA A 10 -51.48 -18.26 0.18
CA ALA A 10 -50.35 -17.71 0.92
C ALA A 10 -49.19 -17.42 -0.04
N THR A 11 -48.92 -16.15 -0.25
CA THR A 11 -47.73 -15.68 -0.97
C THR A 11 -46.49 -15.85 -0.10
N LEU A 12 -45.62 -16.80 -0.47
CA LEU A 12 -44.32 -17.00 0.15
C LEU A 12 -43.35 -15.91 -0.35
N ALA A 13 -43.07 -14.91 0.48
CA ALA A 13 -42.05 -13.90 0.18
C ALA A 13 -40.66 -14.55 0.34
N ALA A 14 -39.96 -14.75 -0.75
CA ALA A 14 -38.56 -15.17 -0.74
C ALA A 14 -37.70 -13.98 -0.29
N ALA A 15 -37.16 -14.05 0.93
CA ALA A 15 -36.16 -13.12 1.39
C ALA A 15 -34.82 -13.46 0.71
N THR A 16 -34.39 -12.63 -0.24
CA THR A 16 -33.05 -12.68 -0.81
C THR A 16 -32.06 -12.13 0.23
N ALA A 17 -31.35 -13.04 0.90
CA ALA A 17 -30.21 -12.69 1.73
C ALA A 17 -29.08 -12.20 0.82
N THR A 18 -28.85 -10.89 0.75
CA THR A 18 -27.65 -10.32 0.17
C THR A 18 -26.49 -10.63 1.10
N THR A 19 -25.61 -11.55 0.71
CA THR A 19 -24.31 -11.74 1.37
C THR A 19 -23.49 -10.49 1.10
N ALA A 20 -23.36 -9.59 2.08
CA ALA A 20 -22.36 -8.55 2.06
C ALA A 20 -20.99 -9.24 2.15
N GLY A 21 -20.39 -9.53 0.99
CA GLY A 21 -18.99 -9.93 0.92
C GLY A 21 -18.17 -8.76 1.44
N CYS A 22 -17.19 -9.00 2.32
CA CYS A 22 -16.18 -8.02 2.66
C CYS A 22 -15.39 -7.73 1.37
N ALA A 23 -15.75 -6.69 0.63
CA ALA A 23 -14.97 -6.21 -0.50
C ALA A 23 -13.65 -5.67 0.06
N SER A 24 -12.54 -6.21 -0.41
CA SER A 24 -11.23 -5.63 -0.12
C SER A 24 -11.13 -4.28 -0.83
N THR A 25 -10.56 -3.27 -0.16
CA THR A 25 -10.27 -1.96 -0.75
C THR A 25 -9.38 -2.10 -1.98
N THR A 26 -9.72 -1.38 -3.04
CA THR A 26 -8.94 -1.26 -4.29
C THR A 26 -8.61 0.20 -4.54
N VAL A 27 -7.64 0.48 -5.42
CA VAL A 27 -7.32 1.88 -5.78
C VAL A 27 -8.49 2.57 -6.48
N GLU A 28 -9.35 1.82 -7.17
CA GLU A 28 -10.53 2.31 -7.85
C GLU A 28 -11.56 2.97 -6.91
N ASP A 29 -11.58 2.59 -5.64
CA ASP A 29 -12.42 3.22 -4.62
C ASP A 29 -12.08 4.72 -4.44
N TYR A 30 -10.91 5.14 -4.93
CA TYR A 30 -10.37 6.51 -4.83
C TYR A 30 -10.34 7.25 -6.20
N ALA A 31 -10.83 6.62 -7.29
CA ALA A 31 -10.74 7.16 -8.65
C ALA A 31 -11.33 8.58 -8.79
N GLU A 32 -12.41 8.89 -8.07
CA GLU A 32 -13.09 10.18 -8.08
C GLU A 32 -12.47 11.24 -7.15
N ALA A 33 -11.36 10.91 -6.45
CA ALA A 33 -10.70 11.88 -5.58
C ALA A 33 -10.24 13.11 -6.40
N PRO A 34 -10.40 14.35 -5.87
CA PRO A 34 -10.08 15.57 -6.59
C PRO A 34 -8.59 15.75 -6.89
N ARG A 35 -7.74 15.13 -6.07
CA ARG A 35 -6.29 15.07 -6.28
C ARG A 35 -5.93 13.77 -7.01
N LYS A 36 -4.88 13.83 -7.81
CA LYS A 36 -4.34 12.66 -8.51
C LYS A 36 -2.90 12.44 -8.06
N LEU A 37 -2.60 11.23 -7.60
CA LEU A 37 -1.24 10.82 -7.30
C LEU A 37 -0.62 10.22 -8.56
N VAL A 38 0.36 10.93 -9.10
CA VAL A 38 1.27 10.47 -10.16
C VAL A 38 2.62 10.24 -9.49
N LEU A 39 3.05 8.99 -9.44
CA LEU A 39 4.18 8.58 -8.58
C LEU A 39 5.48 9.29 -8.99
N GLU A 40 5.75 9.32 -10.30
CA GLU A 40 6.94 9.96 -10.88
C GLU A 40 6.95 11.47 -10.68
N ASP A 41 5.79 12.14 -10.71
CA ASP A 41 5.71 13.60 -10.44
C ASP A 41 5.94 13.90 -8.95
N TYR A 42 5.37 13.04 -8.08
CA TYR A 42 5.53 13.23 -6.64
C TYR A 42 6.98 13.05 -6.19
N PHE A 43 7.63 11.99 -6.63
CA PHE A 43 8.98 11.64 -6.17
C PHE A 43 10.11 12.25 -7.01
N LEU A 44 9.84 13.01 -8.06
CA LEU A 44 10.87 13.72 -8.81
C LEU A 44 11.57 14.76 -7.92
N GLY A 45 12.89 14.68 -7.81
CA GLY A 45 13.72 15.55 -6.95
C GLY A 45 13.86 15.02 -5.54
N GLU A 46 13.91 15.93 -4.56
CA GLU A 46 14.16 15.58 -3.16
C GLU A 46 12.85 15.37 -2.39
N THR A 47 12.79 14.32 -1.59
CA THR A 47 11.69 14.02 -0.67
C THR A 47 12.27 13.53 0.65
N THR A 48 11.72 13.98 1.78
CA THR A 48 12.07 13.44 3.09
C THR A 48 10.90 12.63 3.64
N ALA A 49 11.18 11.47 4.22
CA ALA A 49 10.20 10.62 4.85
C ALA A 49 10.54 10.34 6.32
N TYR A 50 9.50 10.21 7.13
CA TYR A 50 9.60 9.84 8.55
C TYR A 50 8.67 8.68 8.82
N GLY A 51 9.19 7.61 9.40
CA GLY A 51 8.42 6.39 9.58
C GLY A 51 8.64 5.70 10.90
N VAL A 52 7.66 4.87 11.26
CA VAL A 52 7.73 3.95 12.39
C VAL A 52 7.34 2.55 11.94
N PHE A 53 8.00 1.54 12.51
CA PHE A 53 7.58 0.15 12.43
C PHE A 53 6.95 -0.26 13.76
N GLU A 54 5.72 -0.77 13.70
CA GLU A 54 4.99 -1.30 14.82
C GLU A 54 4.83 -2.83 14.68
N ASP A 55 5.01 -3.55 15.76
CA ASP A 55 4.70 -4.97 15.75
C ASP A 55 3.18 -5.21 15.76
N ARG A 56 2.76 -6.47 15.58
CA ARG A 56 1.34 -6.85 15.55
C ARG A 56 0.53 -6.49 16.80
N PHE A 57 1.18 -6.07 17.87
CA PHE A 57 0.55 -5.64 19.13
C PHE A 57 0.48 -4.12 19.27
N GLY A 58 0.87 -3.36 18.21
CA GLY A 58 0.87 -1.90 18.18
C GLY A 58 2.04 -1.27 18.94
N LYS A 59 3.08 -2.04 19.27
CA LYS A 59 4.28 -1.47 19.89
C LYS A 59 5.26 -1.00 18.84
N VAL A 60 5.62 0.29 18.87
CA VAL A 60 6.71 0.84 18.05
C VAL A 60 8.01 0.12 18.41
N ARG A 61 8.66 -0.46 17.43
CA ARG A 61 9.91 -1.21 17.54
C ARG A 61 11.08 -0.47 16.97
N ARG A 62 10.84 0.40 15.99
CA ARG A 62 11.88 1.18 15.31
C ARG A 62 11.27 2.43 14.71
N SER A 63 12.00 3.53 14.75
CA SER A 63 11.68 4.74 13.98
C SER A 63 12.83 5.09 13.04
N PHE A 64 12.53 5.82 11.97
CA PHE A 64 13.52 6.14 10.96
C PHE A 64 13.17 7.41 10.19
N LYS A 65 14.21 8.03 9.64
CA LYS A 65 14.14 9.07 8.61
C LYS A 65 14.71 8.50 7.31
N VAL A 66 14.15 8.90 6.17
CA VAL A 66 14.68 8.57 4.85
C VAL A 66 14.84 9.85 4.04
N ASP A 67 16.04 10.07 3.53
CA ASP A 67 16.29 11.08 2.51
C ASP A 67 16.22 10.37 1.15
N ILE A 68 15.37 10.86 0.24
CA ILE A 68 15.03 10.23 -1.03
C ILE A 68 15.35 11.19 -2.16
N THR A 69 16.12 10.74 -3.14
CA THR A 69 16.37 11.47 -4.40
C THR A 69 15.73 10.69 -5.55
N GLY A 70 14.75 11.31 -6.21
CA GLY A 70 14.05 10.71 -7.35
C GLY A 70 14.47 11.30 -8.68
N THR A 71 14.70 10.44 -9.68
CA THR A 71 14.97 10.83 -11.06
C THR A 71 14.09 10.04 -12.02
N VAL A 72 13.72 10.66 -13.16
CA VAL A 72 12.91 10.02 -14.20
C VAL A 72 13.67 10.10 -15.53
N GLU A 73 13.96 8.94 -16.13
CA GLU A 73 14.57 8.82 -17.44
C GLU A 73 13.91 7.66 -18.20
N ASP A 74 13.59 7.89 -19.46
CA ASP A 74 13.06 6.89 -20.41
C ASP A 74 11.90 6.03 -19.86
N GLY A 75 10.98 6.66 -19.09
CA GLY A 75 9.83 5.98 -18.51
C GLY A 75 10.17 5.14 -17.27
N VAL A 76 11.31 5.38 -16.66
CA VAL A 76 11.76 4.74 -15.41
C VAL A 76 11.94 5.79 -14.32
N LEU A 77 11.27 5.62 -13.20
CA LEU A 77 11.51 6.36 -11.97
C LEU A 77 12.54 5.60 -11.13
N THR A 78 13.64 6.25 -10.79
CA THR A 78 14.65 5.73 -9.85
C THR A 78 14.56 6.50 -8.55
N LEU A 79 14.45 5.80 -7.41
CA LEU A 79 14.48 6.37 -6.06
C LEU A 79 15.72 5.89 -5.32
N ASP A 80 16.65 6.80 -5.00
CA ASP A 80 17.80 6.55 -4.11
C ASP A 80 17.38 6.92 -2.69
N GLU A 81 17.21 5.92 -1.83
CA GLU A 81 16.72 6.04 -0.46
C GLU A 81 17.87 5.84 0.53
N ARG A 82 18.03 6.79 1.47
CA ARG A 82 19.03 6.75 2.54
C ARG A 82 18.36 6.78 3.89
N PHE A 83 18.38 5.64 4.55
CA PHE A 83 17.75 5.42 5.85
C PHE A 83 18.66 5.82 7.00
N GLN A 84 18.08 6.44 8.01
CA GLN A 84 18.68 6.74 9.30
C GLN A 84 17.72 6.26 10.38
N TYR A 85 18.14 5.22 11.11
CA TYR A 85 17.33 4.63 12.17
C TYR A 85 17.65 5.25 13.55
N ASP A 86 16.69 5.19 14.48
CA ASP A 86 16.82 5.73 15.85
C ASP A 86 17.89 5.01 16.70
N ASP A 87 18.26 3.76 16.35
CA ASP A 87 19.37 3.02 16.95
C ASP A 87 20.74 3.36 16.37
N GLY A 88 20.81 4.31 15.43
CA GLY A 88 22.03 4.78 14.77
C GLY A 88 22.42 3.97 13.53
N GLU A 89 21.74 2.88 13.23
CA GLU A 89 21.96 2.13 11.98
C GLU A 89 21.65 3.01 10.76
N ARG A 90 22.34 2.75 9.66
CA ARG A 90 22.12 3.38 8.36
C ARG A 90 21.99 2.30 7.29
N ASP A 91 21.10 2.52 6.34
CA ASP A 91 20.90 1.63 5.20
C ASP A 91 20.59 2.43 3.95
N THR A 92 20.68 1.78 2.80
CA THR A 92 20.33 2.38 1.51
C THR A 92 19.52 1.38 0.69
N ARG A 93 18.59 1.92 -0.10
CA ARG A 93 17.83 1.15 -1.07
C ARG A 93 17.68 1.97 -2.34
N VAL A 94 17.81 1.32 -3.48
CA VAL A 94 17.52 1.93 -4.77
C VAL A 94 16.37 1.17 -5.40
N TRP A 95 15.26 1.86 -5.63
CA TRP A 95 14.17 1.37 -6.45
C TRP A 95 14.38 1.77 -7.91
N THR A 96 14.13 0.83 -8.81
CA THR A 96 13.98 1.07 -10.25
C THR A 96 12.55 0.71 -10.62
N ILE A 97 11.76 1.72 -10.99
CA ILE A 97 10.30 1.59 -11.17
C ILE A 97 9.95 1.93 -12.61
N GLU A 98 9.52 0.93 -13.38
CA GLU A 98 9.01 1.10 -14.73
C GLU A 98 7.59 1.68 -14.69
N ILE A 99 7.34 2.73 -15.48
CA ILE A 99 6.04 3.38 -15.66
C ILE A 99 5.36 2.66 -16.83
N LEU A 100 4.38 1.81 -16.54
CA LEU A 100 3.72 0.96 -17.54
C LEU A 100 2.54 1.63 -18.26
N GLY A 101 2.15 2.83 -17.80
CA GLY A 101 0.96 3.54 -18.28
C GLY A 101 -0.32 3.13 -17.54
N ASP A 102 -1.37 3.91 -17.75
CA ASP A 102 -2.70 3.71 -17.13
C ASP A 102 -2.65 3.53 -15.59
N GLY A 103 -1.71 4.23 -14.92
CA GLY A 103 -1.54 4.16 -13.47
C GLY A 103 -0.88 2.89 -12.97
N ASN A 104 -0.27 2.08 -13.83
CA ASN A 104 0.40 0.83 -13.47
C ASN A 104 1.91 1.00 -13.42
N TYR A 105 2.54 0.32 -12.44
CA TYR A 105 3.97 0.37 -12.18
C TYR A 105 4.53 -1.02 -11.87
N ARG A 106 5.80 -1.21 -12.21
CA ARG A 106 6.56 -2.40 -11.82
C ARG A 106 7.94 -1.99 -11.32
N GLY A 107 8.33 -2.43 -10.14
CA GLY A 107 9.61 -2.03 -9.55
C GLY A 107 10.46 -3.20 -9.09
N THR A 108 11.77 -2.93 -9.02
CA THR A 108 12.77 -3.82 -8.46
C THR A 108 13.66 -3.07 -7.47
N ALA A 109 14.16 -3.78 -6.45
CA ALA A 109 15.18 -3.30 -5.54
C ALA A 109 16.08 -4.47 -5.12
N GLY A 110 17.25 -4.19 -4.55
CA GLY A 110 18.26 -5.21 -4.26
C GLY A 110 17.83 -6.27 -3.23
N ASP A 111 16.90 -5.93 -2.35
CA ASP A 111 16.34 -6.80 -1.30
C ASP A 111 14.94 -7.36 -1.66
N VAL A 112 14.44 -7.08 -2.88
CA VAL A 112 13.14 -7.51 -3.39
C VAL A 112 13.32 -8.68 -4.34
N PRO A 113 13.00 -9.91 -3.94
CA PRO A 113 13.04 -11.07 -4.84
C PRO A 113 11.92 -10.97 -5.89
N GLY A 114 12.31 -10.95 -7.17
CA GLY A 114 11.40 -10.75 -8.29
C GLY A 114 11.10 -9.28 -8.55
N TYR A 115 9.83 -8.89 -8.48
CA TYR A 115 9.39 -7.51 -8.71
C TYR A 115 8.22 -7.14 -7.82
N ALA A 116 8.06 -5.85 -7.61
CA ALA A 116 6.90 -5.25 -7.01
C ALA A 116 5.89 -4.80 -8.08
N THR A 117 4.62 -4.77 -7.74
CA THR A 117 3.55 -4.25 -8.61
C THR A 117 2.83 -3.11 -7.93
N GLY A 118 2.48 -2.08 -8.69
CA GLY A 118 1.75 -0.93 -8.20
C GLY A 118 0.66 -0.42 -9.12
N GLU A 119 -0.35 0.15 -8.50
CA GLU A 119 -1.51 0.72 -9.18
C GLU A 119 -1.89 2.04 -8.52
N THR A 120 -2.20 3.07 -9.34
CA THR A 120 -2.77 4.34 -8.85
C THR A 120 -4.17 4.56 -9.40
N ALA A 121 -5.05 5.09 -8.55
CA ALA A 121 -6.29 5.75 -8.99
C ALA A 121 -6.62 6.89 -8.02
N GLY A 122 -7.02 8.03 -8.57
CA GLY A 122 -7.26 9.23 -7.76
C GLY A 122 -6.03 9.60 -6.93
N ASN A 123 -6.20 9.78 -5.64
CA ASN A 123 -5.14 10.14 -4.72
C ASN A 123 -4.48 8.94 -4.02
N ALA A 124 -4.81 7.71 -4.42
CA ALA A 124 -4.30 6.50 -3.80
C ALA A 124 -3.31 5.76 -4.71
N PHE A 125 -2.34 5.10 -4.09
CA PHE A 125 -1.42 4.15 -4.71
C PHE A 125 -1.31 2.92 -3.84
N ASN A 126 -1.41 1.74 -4.44
CA ASN A 126 -1.14 0.48 -3.76
C ASN A 126 0.10 -0.19 -4.36
N TRP A 127 1.04 -0.59 -3.48
CA TRP A 127 2.31 -1.21 -3.87
C TRP A 127 2.49 -2.53 -3.15
N LYS A 128 2.67 -3.61 -3.88
CA LYS A 128 2.81 -4.97 -3.33
C LYS A 128 4.12 -5.60 -3.72
N TYR A 129 4.85 -6.10 -2.73
CA TYR A 129 6.15 -6.75 -2.94
C TYR A 129 6.52 -7.69 -1.80
N LYS A 130 7.61 -8.43 -1.98
CA LYS A 130 8.26 -9.20 -0.93
C LYS A 130 9.65 -8.66 -0.69
N VAL A 131 10.14 -8.79 0.55
CA VAL A 131 11.48 -8.38 0.94
C VAL A 131 12.17 -9.53 1.65
N ASP A 132 13.45 -9.72 1.38
CA ASP A 132 14.32 -10.64 2.09
C ASP A 132 15.06 -9.90 3.22
N LEU A 133 14.42 -9.81 4.38
CA LEU A 133 14.98 -9.13 5.56
C LEU A 133 16.02 -9.99 6.27
N LYS A 134 17.14 -9.38 6.68
CA LYS A 134 18.12 -10.01 7.58
C LYS A 134 17.70 -9.81 9.03
N VAL A 135 17.34 -10.89 9.71
CA VAL A 135 16.88 -10.86 11.10
C VAL A 135 17.69 -11.88 11.89
N ASN A 136 18.52 -11.44 12.85
CA ASN A 136 19.33 -12.30 13.73
C ASN A 136 20.10 -13.41 12.98
N GLY A 137 20.76 -13.05 11.87
CA GLY A 137 21.53 -13.98 11.03
C GLY A 137 20.73 -14.90 10.12
N SER A 138 19.39 -14.80 10.15
CA SER A 138 18.48 -15.53 9.26
C SER A 138 17.88 -14.59 8.22
N THR A 139 17.48 -15.12 7.06
CA THR A 139 16.72 -14.36 6.05
C THR A 139 15.23 -14.66 6.23
N TRP A 140 14.43 -13.60 6.39
CA TRP A 140 12.98 -13.67 6.47
C TRP A 140 12.39 -13.11 5.19
N ASN A 141 11.69 -13.92 4.42
CA ASN A 141 10.87 -13.44 3.32
C ASN A 141 9.55 -12.93 3.89
N VAL A 142 9.30 -11.63 3.76
CA VAL A 142 8.10 -10.94 4.25
C VAL A 142 7.38 -10.23 3.11
N GLY A 143 6.06 -10.25 3.14
CA GLY A 143 5.23 -9.53 2.18
C GLY A 143 4.88 -8.15 2.70
N PHE A 144 4.91 -7.17 1.82
CA PHE A 144 4.45 -5.80 2.03
C PHE A 144 3.23 -5.53 1.16
N ASP A 145 2.24 -4.88 1.73
CA ASP A 145 1.06 -4.33 1.06
C ASP A 145 0.93 -2.87 1.50
N ASP A 146 1.51 -1.99 0.69
CA ASP A 146 1.63 -0.57 0.97
C ASP A 146 0.46 0.18 0.36
N TRP A 147 -0.15 1.05 1.15
CA TRP A 147 -1.17 1.98 0.72
C TRP A 147 -0.71 3.40 0.96
N MET A 148 -0.56 4.16 -0.12
CA MET A 148 -0.17 5.56 -0.06
C MET A 148 -1.37 6.44 -0.44
N TYR A 149 -1.50 7.58 0.25
CA TYR A 149 -2.58 8.53 0.04
C TYR A 149 -2.02 9.94 -0.03
N LEU A 150 -2.24 10.62 -1.17
CA LEU A 150 -1.89 12.02 -1.33
C LEU A 150 -2.94 12.90 -0.65
N LEU A 151 -2.53 13.63 0.37
CA LEU A 151 -3.32 14.55 1.16
C LEU A 151 -3.16 16.00 0.66
N PRO A 152 -3.93 16.99 1.19
CA PRO A 152 -3.64 18.41 0.98
C PRO A 152 -2.19 18.77 1.31
N ASP A 153 -1.71 19.89 0.72
CA ASP A 153 -0.36 20.42 0.91
C ASP A 153 0.78 19.45 0.53
N ASP A 154 0.47 18.53 -0.42
CA ASP A 154 1.38 17.54 -0.98
C ASP A 154 2.02 16.59 0.06
N VAL A 155 1.35 16.40 1.19
CA VAL A 155 1.71 15.39 2.17
C VAL A 155 1.27 14.02 1.66
N LEU A 156 2.20 13.06 1.58
CA LEU A 156 1.89 11.67 1.25
C LEU A 156 2.03 10.81 2.50
N ILE A 157 1.00 10.03 2.80
CA ILE A 157 1.03 9.07 3.91
C ILE A 157 1.03 7.66 3.34
N ASN A 158 1.95 6.83 3.81
CA ASN A 158 1.97 5.40 3.55
C ASN A 158 1.61 4.61 4.81
N ARG A 159 0.82 3.57 4.62
CA ARG A 159 0.60 2.49 5.57
C ARG A 159 0.90 1.16 4.89
N ALA A 160 1.90 0.45 5.38
CA ALA A 160 2.32 -0.84 4.86
C ALA A 160 1.98 -1.97 5.84
N TYR A 161 1.21 -2.94 5.41
CA TYR A 161 0.98 -4.16 6.17
C TYR A 161 2.10 -5.16 5.89
N VAL A 162 2.76 -5.60 6.96
CA VAL A 162 3.86 -6.55 6.88
C VAL A 162 3.37 -7.94 7.27
N THR A 163 3.54 -8.90 6.36
CA THR A 163 3.05 -10.27 6.55
C THR A 163 4.19 -11.28 6.42
N ARG A 164 4.10 -12.37 7.18
CA ARG A 164 4.96 -13.55 7.01
C ARG A 164 4.13 -14.81 7.11
N TYR A 165 4.28 -15.70 6.14
CA TYR A 165 3.45 -16.93 6.03
C TYR A 165 1.93 -16.64 6.07
N GLY A 166 1.51 -15.51 5.46
CA GLY A 166 0.10 -15.08 5.45
C GLY A 166 -0.42 -14.47 6.75
N ILE A 167 0.43 -14.35 7.79
CA ILE A 167 0.07 -13.74 9.08
C ILE A 167 0.66 -12.33 9.15
N ARG A 168 -0.16 -11.33 9.53
CA ARG A 168 0.31 -9.97 9.80
C ARG A 168 1.21 -9.97 11.02
N ILE A 169 2.45 -9.51 10.84
CA ILE A 169 3.49 -9.45 11.89
C ILE A 169 3.78 -8.01 12.34
N GLY A 170 3.36 -7.02 11.55
CA GLY A 170 3.56 -5.61 11.87
C GLY A 170 2.97 -4.69 10.82
N GLU A 171 3.24 -3.41 11.03
CA GLU A 171 2.84 -2.33 10.16
C GLU A 171 3.94 -1.27 10.11
N VAL A 172 4.11 -0.65 8.95
CA VAL A 172 4.95 0.55 8.78
C VAL A 172 4.04 1.71 8.43
N THR A 173 4.16 2.82 9.16
CA THR A 173 3.51 4.08 8.81
C THR A 173 4.59 5.09 8.46
N ILE A 174 4.45 5.75 7.30
CA ILE A 174 5.42 6.75 6.80
C ILE A 174 4.68 8.01 6.38
N ALA A 175 5.21 9.17 6.77
CA ALA A 175 4.82 10.46 6.23
C ALA A 175 5.95 10.98 5.33
N PHE A 176 5.62 11.31 4.09
CA PHE A 176 6.54 11.91 3.13
C PHE A 176 6.24 13.40 3.00
N GLN A 177 7.31 14.16 2.89
CA GLN A 177 7.27 15.60 2.68
C GLN A 177 8.17 15.92 1.49
N LYS A 178 7.60 16.54 0.47
CA LYS A 178 8.34 17.01 -0.70
C LYS A 178 9.25 18.17 -0.29
N GLY A 179 10.50 18.18 -0.78
CA GLY A 179 11.48 19.23 -0.57
C GLY A 179 11.21 20.48 -1.39
#